data_dc1482e19024cc7cd1f182b5d249461b
#
_entry.id   dc1482e19024cc7cd1f182b5d249461b
#
_cell.length_a   1.000
_cell.length_b   1.000
_cell.length_c   1.000
_cell.angle_alpha   90.00
_cell.angle_beta   90.00
_cell.angle_gamma   90.00
#
_symmetry.space_group_name_H-M   'P 1'
#
loop_
_entity.id
_entity.type
_entity.pdbx_description
1 polymer ?
#
loop_
_entity_poly.entity_id
_entity_poly.type
_entity_poly.pdbx_seq_one_letter_code
_entity_poly.pdbx_strand_id
1 'polypeptide(L)'
;MSWLSVRTIPFVVIASLALSFEPGLALDHDNLDPNRPIGMEDAYAIPQGEIGLEGGVRFNDRREGRTQVTFQPQIIYGAFDNTQIEIQGDLFTDPRSLVGANKSGDLHLGVLYNFNTETLNLPAMAVRVEMDLPTGVNSKGVDTQLTGILTRSFGRLRAHLNAGYSLLGSPQGQERPGAYRAVAAVSYPLGYPTSFRDTLIASLYTRQSDQRGQRNNTGIEIGIRHQLTSRVVLDGGLGTEFVGPSDRAALLGTVGVSVGF
;
A
#
# COMPACT_ATOMS: atom_id res chain seq x y z
N MET A 1 -35.69 -24.66 -8.51
CA MET A 1 -34.49 -25.22 -7.88
C MET A 1 -33.35 -25.10 -8.89
N SER A 2 -32.58 -24.04 -8.84
CA SER A 2 -31.42 -23.82 -9.73
C SER A 2 -30.20 -23.64 -8.85
N TRP A 3 -29.21 -24.47 -9.09
CA TRP A 3 -27.99 -24.62 -8.32
C TRP A 3 -27.07 -23.40 -8.56
N LEU A 4 -26.69 -22.72 -7.49
CA LEU A 4 -25.60 -21.74 -7.47
C LEU A 4 -24.28 -22.48 -7.66
N SER A 5 -23.66 -22.34 -8.83
CA SER A 5 -22.27 -22.74 -9.02
C SER A 5 -21.36 -21.62 -8.47
N VAL A 6 -20.89 -21.78 -7.26
CA VAL A 6 -19.77 -20.99 -6.71
C VAL A 6 -18.52 -21.41 -7.48
N ARG A 7 -18.05 -20.57 -8.40
CA ARG A 7 -16.73 -20.71 -9.00
C ARG A 7 -15.71 -20.34 -7.94
N THR A 8 -15.11 -21.35 -7.33
CA THR A 8 -13.94 -21.20 -6.47
C THR A 8 -12.79 -20.63 -7.30
N ILE A 9 -12.41 -19.38 -7.00
CA ILE A 9 -11.21 -18.75 -7.55
C ILE A 9 -10.01 -19.51 -6.95
N PRO A 10 -9.01 -19.90 -7.75
CA PRO A 10 -7.90 -20.71 -7.26
C PRO A 10 -6.92 -19.89 -6.42
N PHE A 11 -7.18 -19.76 -5.13
CA PHE A 11 -6.20 -19.28 -4.13
C PHE A 11 -5.01 -20.25 -3.97
N VAL A 12 -5.06 -21.41 -4.63
CA VAL A 12 -4.12 -22.53 -4.43
C VAL A 12 -2.81 -22.38 -5.21
N VAL A 13 -2.72 -21.50 -6.22
CA VAL A 13 -1.54 -21.43 -7.09
C VAL A 13 -0.37 -20.67 -6.46
N ILE A 14 -0.62 -19.73 -5.55
CA ILE A 14 0.45 -18.92 -4.93
C ILE A 14 1.24 -19.71 -3.86
N ALA A 15 0.61 -20.65 -3.19
CA ALA A 15 1.25 -21.47 -2.14
C ALA A 15 2.25 -22.51 -2.66
N SER A 16 2.14 -22.93 -3.93
CA SER A 16 2.96 -24.01 -4.49
C SER A 16 4.32 -23.55 -5.05
N LEU A 17 4.48 -22.27 -5.33
CA LEU A 17 5.74 -21.68 -5.84
C LEU A 17 6.78 -21.41 -4.73
N ALA A 18 6.36 -21.36 -3.48
CA ALA A 18 7.22 -21.00 -2.34
C ALA A 18 8.21 -22.09 -1.89
N LEU A 19 8.22 -23.28 -2.49
CA LEU A 19 8.90 -24.45 -1.92
C LEU A 19 10.30 -24.77 -2.51
N SER A 20 10.83 -23.99 -3.45
CA SER A 20 12.00 -24.42 -4.23
C SER A 20 13.22 -23.48 -4.24
N PHE A 21 13.22 -22.37 -3.50
CA PHE A 21 14.32 -21.39 -3.51
C PHE A 21 15.06 -21.32 -2.17
N GLU A 22 16.37 -21.05 -2.24
CA GLU A 22 17.25 -20.81 -1.08
C GLU A 22 16.72 -19.64 -0.22
N PRO A 23 17.04 -19.58 1.10
CA PRO A 23 16.47 -18.57 1.99
C PRO A 23 17.00 -17.18 1.68
N GLY A 24 16.25 -16.41 0.91
CA GLY A 24 16.35 -14.96 0.84
C GLY A 24 15.43 -14.33 1.90
N LEU A 25 15.80 -13.18 2.46
CA LEU A 25 15.00 -12.39 3.41
C LEU A 25 14.42 -11.15 2.72
N ALA A 26 13.88 -11.31 1.50
CA ALA A 26 13.42 -10.20 0.67
C ALA A 26 12.39 -9.30 1.36
N LEU A 27 11.54 -9.89 2.18
CA LEU A 27 10.48 -9.16 2.88
C LEU A 27 10.36 -9.67 4.31
N ASP A 28 10.37 -8.77 5.26
CA ASP A 28 10.11 -9.06 6.67
C ASP A 28 8.95 -8.22 7.23
N HIS A 29 8.61 -8.45 8.50
CA HIS A 29 7.53 -7.72 9.15
C HIS A 29 7.84 -6.24 9.42
N ASP A 30 9.09 -5.81 9.27
CA ASP A 30 9.56 -4.45 9.47
C ASP A 30 9.56 -3.62 8.17
N ASN A 31 9.53 -4.26 6.98
CA ASN A 31 9.34 -3.56 5.70
C ASN A 31 7.92 -3.01 5.62
N LEU A 32 7.77 -1.76 5.26
CA LEU A 32 6.48 -1.09 5.17
C LEU A 32 6.29 -0.53 3.76
N ASP A 33 5.39 -1.15 3.02
CA ASP A 33 5.09 -0.81 1.64
C ASP A 33 3.88 0.13 1.54
N PRO A 34 3.80 0.99 0.52
CA PRO A 34 2.65 1.87 0.35
C PRO A 34 1.38 1.02 0.18
N ASN A 35 0.32 1.40 0.87
CA ASN A 35 -1.00 0.77 0.85
C ASN A 35 -1.22 -0.45 1.75
N ARG A 36 -0.18 -1.10 2.35
CA ARG A 36 -0.39 -2.24 3.28
C ARG A 36 0.64 -2.31 4.40
N PRO A 37 0.21 -2.63 5.63
CA PRO A 37 -1.18 -2.78 6.11
C PRO A 37 -1.96 -1.49 6.17
N ILE A 38 -1.27 -0.35 6.09
CA ILE A 38 -1.81 1.01 6.11
C ILE A 38 -1.15 1.85 5.01
N GLY A 39 -1.69 3.03 4.76
CA GLY A 39 -1.23 3.88 3.67
C GLY A 39 0.07 4.65 3.97
N MET A 40 1.17 3.99 4.30
CA MET A 40 2.49 4.60 4.52
C MET A 40 3.61 3.67 4.06
N GLU A 41 4.80 4.22 3.84
CA GLU A 41 5.99 3.52 3.36
C GLU A 41 7.20 3.94 4.18
N ASP A 42 8.15 3.03 4.41
CA ASP A 42 9.43 3.37 5.02
C ASP A 42 10.49 3.75 3.95
N ALA A 43 11.65 4.23 4.40
CA ALA A 43 12.68 4.75 3.50
C ALA A 43 13.65 3.68 2.98
N TYR A 44 13.35 2.39 3.11
CA TYR A 44 14.27 1.31 2.73
C TYR A 44 13.76 0.54 1.52
N ALA A 45 14.65 0.35 0.54
CA ALA A 45 14.40 -0.55 -0.58
C ALA A 45 14.69 -2.00 -0.16
N ILE A 46 14.02 -2.97 -0.79
CA ILE A 46 14.40 -4.38 -0.63
C ILE A 46 15.80 -4.62 -1.21
N PRO A 47 16.57 -5.63 -0.70
CA PRO A 47 17.92 -5.91 -1.16
C PRO A 47 18.00 -6.20 -2.66
N GLN A 48 19.15 -5.88 -3.26
CA GLN A 48 19.39 -6.11 -4.68
C GLN A 48 19.27 -7.60 -5.03
N GLY A 49 18.54 -7.88 -6.11
CA GLY A 49 18.33 -9.23 -6.65
C GLY A 49 17.16 -9.98 -6.00
N GLU A 50 16.58 -9.45 -4.94
CA GLU A 50 15.43 -10.04 -4.26
C GLU A 50 14.12 -9.66 -4.95
N ILE A 51 13.12 -10.55 -4.85
CA ILE A 51 11.79 -10.37 -5.40
C ILE A 51 10.76 -10.51 -4.29
N GLY A 52 9.86 -9.56 -4.18
CA GLY A 52 8.66 -9.60 -3.36
C GLY A 52 7.42 -9.81 -4.22
N LEU A 53 6.60 -10.78 -3.84
CA LEU A 53 5.24 -10.93 -4.36
C LEU A 53 4.26 -10.59 -3.26
N GLU A 54 3.41 -9.62 -3.51
CA GLU A 54 2.43 -9.16 -2.55
C GLU A 54 1.03 -9.23 -3.13
N GLY A 55 0.06 -9.51 -2.26
CA GLY A 55 -1.34 -9.50 -2.62
C GLY A 55 -2.22 -9.16 -1.43
N GLY A 56 -3.16 -8.24 -1.61
CA GLY A 56 -4.05 -7.84 -0.53
C GLY A 56 -5.41 -7.40 -1.02
N VAL A 57 -6.35 -7.44 -0.10
CA VAL A 57 -7.69 -6.92 -0.30
C VAL A 57 -7.84 -5.67 0.56
N ARG A 58 -8.23 -4.59 -0.08
CA ARG A 58 -8.61 -3.33 0.58
C ARG A 58 -10.10 -3.13 0.46
N PHE A 59 -10.76 -2.79 1.54
CA PHE A 59 -12.14 -2.34 1.53
C PHE A 59 -12.25 -0.92 2.07
N ASN A 60 -13.14 -0.15 1.44
CA ASN A 60 -13.45 1.22 1.80
C ASN A 60 -14.97 1.35 1.92
N ASP A 61 -15.44 1.37 3.15
CA ASP A 61 -16.85 1.62 3.44
C ASP A 61 -17.07 3.12 3.65
N ARG A 62 -17.86 3.74 2.78
CA ARG A 62 -18.10 5.18 2.80
C ARG A 62 -19.33 5.52 3.65
N ARG A 63 -19.32 6.67 4.33
CA ARG A 63 -20.45 7.17 5.13
C ARG A 63 -21.69 7.39 4.27
N GLU A 64 -21.49 7.97 3.10
CA GLU A 64 -22.51 8.12 2.07
C GLU A 64 -21.94 7.49 0.79
N GLY A 65 -22.58 6.42 0.32
CA GLY A 65 -22.11 5.77 -0.89
C GLY A 65 -22.01 4.24 -0.77
N ARG A 66 -21.14 3.66 -1.59
CA ARG A 66 -20.96 2.22 -1.68
C ARG A 66 -19.65 1.79 -1.05
N THR A 67 -19.64 0.61 -0.45
CA THR A 67 -18.42 -0.09 -0.09
C THR A 67 -17.67 -0.49 -1.36
N GLN A 68 -16.44 -0.09 -1.46
CA GLN A 68 -15.53 -0.51 -2.52
C GLN A 68 -14.58 -1.58 -1.99
N VAL A 69 -14.37 -2.63 -2.78
CA VAL A 69 -13.40 -3.68 -2.49
C VAL A 69 -12.40 -3.72 -3.65
N THR A 70 -11.13 -3.65 -3.33
CA THR A 70 -10.04 -3.68 -4.31
C THR A 70 -9.07 -4.80 -3.95
N PHE A 71 -8.73 -5.65 -4.92
CA PHE A 71 -7.62 -6.58 -4.81
C PHE A 71 -6.39 -5.96 -5.48
N GLN A 72 -5.26 -5.94 -4.77
CA GLN A 72 -4.04 -5.23 -5.16
C GLN A 72 -2.85 -6.20 -5.23
N PRO A 73 -2.66 -6.91 -6.36
CA PRO A 73 -1.45 -7.69 -6.58
C PRO A 73 -0.28 -6.76 -6.93
N GLN A 74 0.89 -7.05 -6.35
CA GLN A 74 2.12 -6.28 -6.54
C GLN A 74 3.32 -7.19 -6.66
N ILE A 75 4.26 -6.79 -7.51
CA ILE A 75 5.59 -7.37 -7.63
C ILE A 75 6.60 -6.27 -7.30
N ILE A 76 7.53 -6.58 -6.41
CA ILE A 76 8.63 -5.69 -6.01
C ILE A 76 9.93 -6.38 -6.39
N TYR A 77 10.86 -5.63 -6.97
CA TYR A 77 12.19 -6.13 -7.36
C TYR A 77 13.29 -5.17 -6.91
N GLY A 78 14.24 -5.66 -6.12
CA GLY A 78 15.46 -4.95 -5.77
C GLY A 78 16.38 -4.86 -6.99
N ALA A 79 16.26 -3.80 -7.78
CA ALA A 79 16.94 -3.68 -9.07
C ALA A 79 18.41 -3.32 -8.92
N PHE A 80 18.75 -2.46 -7.99
CA PHE A 80 20.11 -2.02 -7.68
C PHE A 80 20.23 -1.80 -6.17
N ASP A 81 21.44 -1.57 -5.69
CA ASP A 81 21.65 -1.13 -4.31
C ASP A 81 20.77 0.10 -4.03
N ASN A 82 19.99 0.04 -2.94
CA ASN A 82 19.09 1.09 -2.50
C ASN A 82 17.96 1.46 -3.49
N THR A 83 17.68 0.62 -4.49
CA THR A 83 16.65 0.91 -5.51
C THR A 83 15.73 -0.28 -5.70
N GLN A 84 14.45 -0.08 -5.51
CA GLN A 84 13.42 -1.06 -5.88
C GLN A 84 12.53 -0.54 -6.99
N ILE A 85 12.05 -1.46 -7.81
CA ILE A 85 11.05 -1.24 -8.86
C ILE A 85 9.81 -2.03 -8.50
N GLU A 86 8.65 -1.45 -8.74
CA GLU A 86 7.37 -2.03 -8.37
C GLU A 86 6.41 -2.01 -9.54
N ILE A 87 5.61 -3.06 -9.63
CA ILE A 87 4.48 -3.15 -10.55
C ILE A 87 3.28 -3.61 -9.74
N GLN A 88 2.24 -2.77 -9.69
CA GLN A 88 1.00 -3.06 -8.98
C GLN A 88 -0.19 -2.95 -9.92
N GLY A 89 -1.19 -3.78 -9.73
CA GLY A 89 -2.48 -3.68 -10.41
C GLY A 89 -3.61 -3.50 -9.42
N ASP A 90 -4.66 -2.81 -9.83
CA ASP A 90 -5.90 -2.69 -9.06
C ASP A 90 -7.02 -3.48 -9.73
N LEU A 91 -7.64 -4.40 -9.00
CA LEU A 91 -8.82 -5.14 -9.43
C LEU A 91 -10.01 -4.81 -8.52
N PHE A 92 -10.98 -4.07 -9.06
CA PHE A 92 -12.14 -3.64 -8.31
C PHE A 92 -13.25 -4.68 -8.38
N THR A 93 -13.82 -5.02 -7.22
CA THR A 93 -15.09 -5.73 -7.13
C THR A 93 -16.14 -4.82 -6.52
N ASP A 94 -17.29 -4.66 -7.17
CA ASP A 94 -18.48 -4.05 -6.56
C ASP A 94 -19.39 -5.18 -6.10
N PRO A 95 -19.48 -5.47 -4.77
CA PRO A 95 -20.30 -6.56 -4.25
C PRO A 95 -21.80 -6.40 -4.50
N ARG A 96 -22.24 -5.21 -4.91
CA ARG A 96 -23.66 -4.92 -5.19
C ARG A 96 -23.99 -4.88 -6.68
N SER A 97 -22.99 -4.98 -7.54
CA SER A 97 -23.21 -5.07 -8.98
C SER A 97 -23.37 -6.55 -9.36
N LEU A 98 -24.60 -7.01 -9.44
CA LEU A 98 -24.96 -8.36 -9.93
C LEU A 98 -24.68 -8.55 -11.43
N VAL A 99 -24.27 -7.50 -12.14
CA VAL A 99 -24.00 -7.54 -13.57
C VAL A 99 -22.54 -7.15 -13.83
N GLY A 100 -21.70 -8.16 -13.91
CA GLY A 100 -20.44 -8.13 -14.68
C GLY A 100 -19.38 -7.12 -14.29
N ALA A 101 -19.22 -6.77 -13.03
CA ALA A 101 -18.37 -5.67 -12.65
C ALA A 101 -17.09 -6.06 -11.89
N ASN A 102 -16.34 -7.01 -12.41
CA ASN A 102 -14.90 -6.99 -12.18
C ASN A 102 -14.32 -5.95 -13.11
N LYS A 103 -13.91 -4.81 -12.57
CA LYS A 103 -13.26 -3.75 -13.33
C LYS A 103 -11.78 -3.78 -12.98
N SER A 104 -10.91 -3.76 -13.98
CA SER A 104 -9.51 -3.44 -13.77
C SER A 104 -9.38 -1.93 -13.51
N GLY A 105 -8.62 -1.56 -12.50
CA GLY A 105 -8.09 -0.23 -12.34
C GLY A 105 -6.81 -0.06 -13.16
N ASP A 106 -6.07 0.98 -12.84
CA ASP A 106 -4.83 1.28 -13.52
C ASP A 106 -3.70 0.33 -13.13
N LEU A 107 -2.71 0.23 -13.99
CA LEU A 107 -1.43 -0.38 -13.70
C LEU A 107 -0.50 0.71 -13.13
N HIS A 108 0.07 0.45 -11.96
CA HIS A 108 0.99 1.34 -11.26
C HIS A 108 2.42 0.85 -11.45
N LEU A 109 3.31 1.75 -11.87
CA LEU A 109 4.74 1.51 -11.95
C LEU A 109 5.44 2.43 -10.96
N GLY A 110 6.15 1.85 -10.00
CA GLY A 110 6.85 2.56 -8.93
C GLY A 110 8.36 2.35 -8.99
N VAL A 111 9.10 3.36 -8.59
CA VAL A 111 10.54 3.29 -8.30
C VAL A 111 10.80 4.01 -7.00
N LEU A 112 11.39 3.33 -6.03
CA LEU A 112 11.90 3.93 -4.80
C LEU A 112 13.43 3.94 -4.85
N TYR A 113 14.01 5.08 -4.48
CA TYR A 113 15.45 5.23 -4.29
C TYR A 113 15.75 5.73 -2.87
N ASN A 114 16.48 4.95 -2.10
CA ASN A 114 16.97 5.32 -0.79
C ASN A 114 18.33 6.04 -0.91
N PHE A 115 18.42 7.27 -0.39
CA PHE A 115 19.63 8.09 -0.46
C PHE A 115 20.69 7.68 0.55
N ASN A 116 20.27 7.19 1.73
CA ASN A 116 21.17 6.85 2.83
C ASN A 116 20.50 5.92 3.84
N THR A 117 21.32 5.11 4.49
CA THR A 117 20.91 4.45 5.74
C THR A 117 20.83 5.45 6.88
N GLU A 118 20.00 5.16 7.88
CA GLU A 118 19.91 5.97 9.10
C GLU A 118 21.26 6.03 9.84
N THR A 119 21.60 7.21 10.33
CA THR A 119 22.78 7.45 11.19
C THR A 119 22.37 8.11 12.50
N LEU A 120 23.32 8.32 13.44
CA LEU A 120 23.05 9.01 14.70
C LEU A 120 22.44 10.42 14.48
N ASN A 121 22.80 11.09 13.39
CA ASN A 121 22.43 12.50 13.15
C ASN A 121 21.42 12.66 12.01
N LEU A 122 21.29 11.68 11.10
CA LEU A 122 20.44 11.79 9.92
C LEU A 122 19.42 10.64 9.89
N PRO A 123 18.15 10.90 9.57
CA PRO A 123 17.18 9.87 9.28
C PRO A 123 17.55 9.13 7.97
N ALA A 124 17.02 7.95 7.75
CA ALA A 124 16.96 7.38 6.42
C ALA A 124 16.03 8.23 5.55
N MET A 125 16.43 8.47 4.31
CA MET A 125 15.71 9.30 3.35
C MET A 125 15.55 8.56 2.04
N ALA A 126 14.35 8.62 1.47
CA ALA A 126 14.07 8.08 0.15
C ALA A 126 13.17 8.99 -0.66
N VAL A 127 13.15 8.77 -1.95
CA VAL A 127 12.17 9.33 -2.87
C VAL A 127 11.51 8.18 -3.64
N ARG A 128 10.20 8.26 -3.80
CA ARG A 128 9.44 7.37 -4.67
C ARG A 128 8.81 8.17 -5.79
N VAL A 129 8.90 7.66 -7.00
CA VAL A 129 8.14 8.11 -8.17
C VAL A 129 7.21 6.97 -8.57
N GLU A 130 5.94 7.28 -8.75
CA GLU A 130 4.92 6.34 -9.22
C GLU A 130 4.22 6.92 -10.45
N MET A 131 3.93 6.08 -11.42
CA MET A 131 3.14 6.41 -12.60
C MET A 131 1.96 5.47 -12.69
N ASP A 132 0.75 6.04 -12.79
CA ASP A 132 -0.49 5.31 -12.99
C ASP A 132 -0.80 5.34 -14.48
N LEU A 133 -0.69 4.18 -15.13
CA LEU A 133 -0.93 4.03 -16.56
C LEU A 133 -2.43 3.85 -16.79
N PRO A 134 -3.03 4.54 -17.78
CA PRO A 134 -4.47 4.51 -18.01
C PRO A 134 -4.92 3.20 -18.68
N THR A 135 -4.71 2.07 -17.98
CA THR A 135 -5.11 0.73 -18.41
C THR A 135 -6.48 0.32 -17.87
N GLY A 136 -6.98 1.05 -16.89
CA GLY A 136 -8.26 0.81 -16.23
C GLY A 136 -9.46 1.30 -17.05
N VAL A 137 -10.64 0.87 -16.63
CA VAL A 137 -11.90 1.26 -17.28
C VAL A 137 -12.19 2.74 -17.00
N ASN A 138 -12.33 3.53 -18.05
CA ASN A 138 -12.55 4.99 -18.05
C ASN A 138 -11.35 5.81 -17.54
N SER A 139 -10.19 5.21 -17.38
CA SER A 139 -8.97 5.94 -17.04
C SER A 139 -8.48 6.76 -18.23
N LYS A 140 -7.90 7.92 -17.98
CA LYS A 140 -7.41 8.84 -19.00
C LYS A 140 -6.17 9.59 -18.52
N GLY A 141 -5.15 9.56 -19.36
CA GLY A 141 -3.87 10.19 -19.07
C GLY A 141 -3.03 9.39 -18.10
N VAL A 142 -1.76 9.70 -18.02
CA VAL A 142 -0.82 9.11 -17.06
C VAL A 142 -0.76 10.02 -15.86
N ASP A 143 -1.16 9.51 -14.69
CA ASP A 143 -0.98 10.24 -13.44
C ASP A 143 0.42 9.95 -12.91
N THR A 144 1.02 10.93 -12.25
CA THR A 144 2.38 10.79 -11.70
C THR A 144 2.39 11.28 -10.26
N GLN A 145 2.95 10.49 -9.35
CA GLN A 145 3.14 10.87 -7.96
C GLN A 145 4.63 10.90 -7.60
N LEU A 146 5.05 11.95 -6.93
CA LEU A 146 6.36 12.07 -6.29
C LEU A 146 6.17 12.08 -4.78
N THR A 147 6.86 11.19 -4.05
CA THR A 147 6.79 11.10 -2.59
C THR A 147 8.18 11.15 -1.97
N GLY A 148 8.42 12.06 -1.07
CA GLY A 148 9.58 12.08 -0.17
C GLY A 148 9.27 11.29 1.09
N ILE A 149 10.21 10.46 1.54
CA ILE A 149 10.04 9.52 2.65
C ILE A 149 11.19 9.71 3.64
N LEU A 150 10.85 9.79 4.93
CA LEU A 150 11.80 9.83 6.03
C LEU A 150 11.48 8.74 7.04
N THR A 151 12.50 8.03 7.51
CA THR A 151 12.38 7.04 8.58
C THR A 151 13.44 7.30 9.64
N ARG A 152 13.02 7.37 10.92
CA ARG A 152 13.90 7.61 12.06
C ARG A 152 13.59 6.70 13.23
N SER A 153 14.63 6.05 13.75
CA SER A 153 14.53 5.15 14.91
C SER A 153 14.81 5.88 16.24
N PHE A 154 13.97 5.62 17.22
CA PHE A 154 14.11 6.06 18.61
C PHE A 154 14.07 4.83 19.52
N GLY A 155 15.19 4.16 19.65
CA GLY A 155 15.25 2.84 20.24
C GLY A 155 14.50 1.82 19.38
N ARG A 156 13.38 1.29 19.85
CA ARG A 156 12.53 0.35 19.08
C ARG A 156 11.38 1.04 18.35
N LEU A 157 11.04 2.24 18.75
CA LEU A 157 10.04 3.02 18.04
C LEU A 157 10.68 3.58 16.76
N ARG A 158 10.05 3.37 15.62
CA ARG A 158 10.40 4.07 14.39
C ARG A 158 9.32 5.09 14.06
N ALA A 159 9.74 6.29 13.70
CA ALA A 159 8.85 7.34 13.18
C ALA A 159 9.06 7.46 11.68
N HIS A 160 7.98 7.64 10.95
CA HIS A 160 7.95 7.75 9.50
C HIS A 160 7.20 9.01 9.09
N LEU A 161 7.68 9.67 8.04
CA LEU A 161 7.02 10.81 7.42
C LEU A 161 7.05 10.65 5.91
N ASN A 162 5.88 10.60 5.29
CA ASN A 162 5.74 10.61 3.84
C ASN A 162 5.05 11.90 3.41
N ALA A 163 5.58 12.59 2.41
CA ALA A 163 4.98 13.77 1.82
C ALA A 163 5.02 13.65 0.30
N GLY A 164 3.86 13.64 -0.33
CA GLY A 164 3.73 13.40 -1.76
C GLY A 164 2.89 14.47 -2.46
N TYR A 165 3.12 14.58 -3.77
CA TYR A 165 2.33 15.37 -4.69
C TYR A 165 2.04 14.58 -5.94
N SER A 166 0.76 14.48 -6.28
CA SER A 166 0.29 13.79 -7.49
C SER A 166 -0.06 14.83 -8.56
N LEU A 167 0.31 14.53 -9.80
CA LEU A 167 -0.06 15.28 -11.00
C LEU A 167 -1.02 14.41 -11.81
N LEU A 168 -2.21 14.92 -12.12
CA LEU A 168 -3.19 14.24 -12.94
C LEU A 168 -2.90 14.52 -14.41
N GLY A 169 -2.76 13.48 -15.23
CA GLY A 169 -2.44 13.57 -16.65
C GLY A 169 -3.58 14.11 -17.52
N SER A 170 -4.82 13.94 -17.07
CA SER A 170 -6.01 14.42 -17.81
C SER A 170 -7.13 14.85 -16.86
N PRO A 171 -6.95 15.93 -16.06
CA PRO A 171 -7.97 16.39 -15.13
C PRO A 171 -9.23 16.85 -15.88
N GLN A 172 -10.41 16.46 -15.38
CA GLN A 172 -11.70 16.74 -16.02
C GLN A 172 -12.60 17.59 -15.12
N GLY A 173 -13.32 18.53 -15.73
CA GLY A 173 -14.34 19.31 -15.05
C GLY A 173 -13.80 20.08 -13.83
N GLN A 174 -14.22 19.66 -12.65
CA GLN A 174 -13.81 20.27 -11.37
C GLN A 174 -12.59 19.62 -10.76
N GLU A 175 -11.92 18.70 -11.44
CA GLU A 175 -10.70 18.07 -10.93
C GLU A 175 -9.55 19.07 -10.84
N ARG A 176 -8.70 18.85 -9.84
CA ARG A 176 -7.44 19.58 -9.69
C ARG A 176 -6.39 18.97 -10.62
N PRO A 177 -5.48 19.77 -11.18
CA PRO A 177 -4.35 19.23 -11.93
C PRO A 177 -3.34 18.48 -11.05
N GLY A 178 -3.45 18.61 -9.74
CA GLY A 178 -2.64 17.88 -8.79
C GLY A 178 -3.14 18.03 -7.36
N ALA A 179 -2.72 17.10 -6.50
CA ALA A 179 -3.12 17.02 -5.11
C ALA A 179 -1.95 16.57 -4.22
N TYR A 180 -1.90 17.06 -2.99
CA TYR A 180 -0.90 16.64 -2.02
C TYR A 180 -1.43 15.57 -1.07
N ARG A 181 -0.49 14.78 -0.55
CA ARG A 181 -0.71 13.83 0.55
C ARG A 181 0.42 13.97 1.57
N ALA A 182 0.11 13.85 2.85
CA ALA A 182 1.09 13.75 3.92
C ALA A 182 0.64 12.68 4.92
N VAL A 183 1.60 11.88 5.39
CA VAL A 183 1.39 10.82 6.38
C VAL A 183 2.48 10.93 7.43
N ALA A 184 2.09 10.95 8.70
CA ALA A 184 2.98 10.77 9.85
C ALA A 184 2.62 9.44 10.52
N ALA A 185 3.60 8.57 10.72
CA ALA A 185 3.36 7.25 11.28
C ALA A 185 4.43 6.85 12.28
N VAL A 186 4.08 5.87 13.09
CA VAL A 186 5.01 5.18 14.00
C VAL A 186 4.86 3.68 13.83
N SER A 187 5.98 2.94 13.90
CA SER A 187 6.00 1.49 13.98
C SER A 187 6.74 1.02 15.22
N TYR A 188 6.30 -0.11 15.77
CA TYR A 188 6.87 -0.68 16.99
C TYR A 188 6.86 -2.22 16.92
N PRO A 189 8.03 -2.90 17.05
CA PRO A 189 8.10 -4.36 17.10
C PRO A 189 7.59 -4.87 18.44
N LEU A 190 6.59 -5.75 18.40
CA LEU A 190 6.00 -6.38 19.56
C LEU A 190 6.79 -7.62 19.99
N GLY A 191 6.59 -8.06 21.24
CA GLY A 191 7.06 -9.34 21.75
C GLY A 191 8.55 -9.43 22.14
N TYR A 192 9.31 -8.34 22.03
CA TYR A 192 10.70 -8.30 22.47
C TYR A 192 10.82 -8.58 23.99
N PRO A 193 11.83 -9.33 24.45
CA PRO A 193 12.94 -9.93 23.68
C PRO A 193 12.66 -11.35 23.19
N THR A 194 11.48 -11.90 23.39
CA THR A 194 11.18 -13.32 23.17
C THR A 194 10.68 -13.64 21.77
N SER A 195 10.15 -12.65 21.06
CA SER A 195 9.63 -12.79 19.70
C SER A 195 9.91 -11.51 18.90
N PHE A 196 10.29 -11.68 17.63
CA PHE A 196 10.49 -10.59 16.66
C PHE A 196 9.70 -10.92 15.40
N ARG A 197 8.41 -11.11 15.53
CA ARG A 197 7.56 -11.53 14.42
C ARG A 197 6.43 -10.56 14.12
N ASP A 198 6.22 -9.58 15.00
CA ASP A 198 5.06 -8.69 14.91
C ASP A 198 5.50 -7.24 14.93
N THR A 199 5.01 -6.43 13.99
CA THR A 199 5.17 -4.98 13.98
C THR A 199 3.80 -4.32 14.00
N LEU A 200 3.54 -3.53 15.05
CA LEU A 200 2.36 -2.68 15.14
C LEU A 200 2.68 -1.33 14.49
N ILE A 201 1.74 -0.82 13.69
CA ILE A 201 1.90 0.43 12.95
C ILE A 201 0.66 1.31 13.20
N ALA A 202 0.87 2.60 13.37
CA ALA A 202 -0.22 3.58 13.47
C ALA A 202 0.14 4.83 12.67
N SER A 203 -0.83 5.41 11.96
CA SER A 203 -0.64 6.61 11.15
C SER A 203 -1.76 7.63 11.33
N LEU A 204 -1.38 8.88 11.11
CA LEU A 204 -2.27 10.01 10.85
C LEU A 204 -1.95 10.52 9.45
N TYR A 205 -2.95 10.68 8.61
CA TYR A 205 -2.75 11.17 7.26
C TYR A 205 -3.71 12.29 6.90
N THR A 206 -3.29 13.09 5.93
CA THR A 206 -4.15 14.04 5.21
C THR A 206 -3.86 13.95 3.72
N ARG A 207 -4.91 13.99 2.90
CA ARG A 207 -4.81 14.07 1.44
C ARG A 207 -5.75 15.14 0.93
N GLN A 208 -5.29 15.92 -0.01
CA GLN A 208 -6.11 16.89 -0.69
C GLN A 208 -7.15 16.15 -1.55
N SER A 209 -8.39 16.65 -1.55
CA SER A 209 -9.39 16.14 -2.49
C SER A 209 -9.01 16.49 -3.92
N ASP A 210 -9.17 15.53 -4.83
CA ASP A 210 -8.96 15.74 -6.27
C ASP A 210 -10.01 16.70 -6.86
N GLN A 211 -11.15 16.90 -6.17
CA GLN A 211 -12.20 17.82 -6.57
C GLN A 211 -11.98 19.22 -5.96
N ARG A 212 -12.08 20.26 -6.80
CA ARG A 212 -12.03 21.66 -6.34
C ARG A 212 -13.22 21.97 -5.42
N GLY A 213 -12.96 22.74 -4.37
CA GLY A 213 -14.02 23.14 -3.42
C GLY A 213 -14.35 22.08 -2.37
N GLN A 214 -13.90 20.86 -2.50
CA GLN A 214 -14.09 19.84 -1.46
C GLN A 214 -13.01 19.94 -0.36
N ARG A 215 -13.40 19.47 0.84
CA ARG A 215 -12.49 19.39 1.99
C ARG A 215 -11.46 18.29 1.79
N ASN A 216 -10.27 18.48 2.35
CA ASN A 216 -9.26 17.43 2.41
C ASN A 216 -9.73 16.27 3.29
N ASN A 217 -9.36 15.07 2.91
CA ASN A 217 -9.57 13.88 3.72
C ASN A 217 -8.47 13.78 4.78
N THR A 218 -8.85 13.65 6.05
CA THR A 218 -7.90 13.38 7.14
C THR A 218 -8.41 12.20 7.95
N GLY A 219 -7.52 11.25 8.22
CA GLY A 219 -7.87 10.01 8.88
C GLY A 219 -6.72 9.42 9.67
N ILE A 220 -7.03 8.37 10.40
CA ILE A 220 -6.08 7.54 11.13
C ILE A 220 -6.19 6.09 10.66
N GLU A 221 -5.06 5.41 10.68
CA GLU A 221 -5.00 3.96 10.41
C GLU A 221 -4.13 3.28 11.48
N ILE A 222 -4.46 2.04 11.79
CA ILE A 222 -3.66 1.14 12.62
C ILE A 222 -3.54 -0.19 11.90
N GLY A 223 -2.36 -0.80 11.92
CA GLY A 223 -2.10 -2.07 11.26
C GLY A 223 -1.09 -2.90 12.01
N ILE A 224 -1.04 -4.17 11.63
CA ILE A 224 -0.07 -5.13 12.12
C ILE A 224 0.51 -5.93 10.96
N ARG A 225 1.81 -6.21 11.02
CA ARG A 225 2.47 -7.20 10.15
C ARG A 225 2.98 -8.34 11.02
N HIS A 226 2.79 -9.56 10.56
CA HIS A 226 3.17 -10.80 11.26
C HIS A 226 4.04 -11.67 10.36
N GLN A 227 5.28 -11.96 10.81
CA GLN A 227 6.18 -12.90 10.15
C GLN A 227 5.73 -14.34 10.41
N LEU A 228 5.04 -14.94 9.45
CA LEU A 228 4.55 -16.32 9.56
C LEU A 228 5.70 -17.33 9.39
N THR A 229 6.54 -17.12 8.36
CA THR A 229 7.76 -17.89 8.08
C THR A 229 8.89 -16.92 7.70
N SER A 230 10.11 -17.41 7.47
CA SER A 230 11.22 -16.56 6.98
C SER A 230 10.93 -15.85 5.64
N ARG A 231 9.89 -16.25 4.91
CA ARG A 231 9.56 -15.71 3.58
C ARG A 231 8.14 -15.19 3.46
N VAL A 232 7.29 -15.42 4.45
CA VAL A 232 5.87 -15.10 4.38
C VAL A 232 5.51 -14.16 5.51
N VAL A 233 4.96 -13.01 5.16
CA VAL A 233 4.40 -12.03 6.07
C VAL A 233 2.90 -11.93 5.83
N LEU A 234 2.11 -11.93 6.89
CA LEU A 234 0.70 -11.57 6.88
C LEU A 234 0.53 -10.15 7.39
N ASP A 235 -0.38 -9.41 6.84
CA ASP A 235 -0.69 -8.07 7.29
C ASP A 235 -2.20 -7.80 7.36
N GLY A 236 -2.56 -6.85 8.22
CA GLY A 236 -3.93 -6.37 8.32
C GLY A 236 -3.98 -4.98 8.96
N GLY A 237 -4.92 -4.18 8.51
CA GLY A 237 -5.09 -2.81 9.00
C GLY A 237 -6.53 -2.36 9.00
N LEU A 238 -6.81 -1.38 9.86
CA LEU A 238 -8.10 -0.70 9.96
C LEU A 238 -7.89 0.81 10.07
N GLY A 239 -8.84 1.59 9.58
CA GLY A 239 -8.77 3.04 9.64
C GLY A 239 -10.12 3.72 9.47
N THR A 240 -10.14 5.03 9.67
CA THR A 240 -11.32 5.86 9.46
C THR A 240 -10.93 7.29 9.11
N GLU A 241 -11.77 7.97 8.32
CA GLU A 241 -11.64 9.40 8.03
C GLU A 241 -12.60 10.20 8.92
N PHE A 242 -12.06 11.13 9.69
CA PHE A 242 -12.84 12.01 10.57
C PHE A 242 -13.03 13.42 10.02
N VAL A 243 -12.17 13.87 9.09
CA VAL A 243 -12.34 15.08 8.28
C VAL A 243 -12.45 14.69 6.83
N GLY A 244 -13.28 15.37 6.05
CA GLY A 244 -13.45 15.12 4.62
C GLY A 244 -14.82 15.54 4.11
N PRO A 245 -15.13 15.22 2.84
CA PRO A 245 -16.46 15.36 2.28
C PRO A 245 -17.46 14.42 2.99
N SER A 246 -18.76 14.56 2.68
CA SER A 246 -19.80 13.77 3.34
C SER A 246 -19.68 12.27 3.10
N ASP A 247 -19.16 11.89 1.96
CA ASP A 247 -18.92 10.50 1.53
C ASP A 247 -17.55 9.93 1.96
N ARG A 248 -16.81 10.61 2.85
CA ARG A 248 -15.53 10.10 3.38
C ARG A 248 -15.65 8.70 3.96
N ALA A 249 -14.53 8.01 4.05
CA ALA A 249 -14.50 6.65 4.60
C ALA A 249 -15.00 6.61 6.05
N ALA A 250 -16.01 5.79 6.30
CA ALA A 250 -16.44 5.42 7.65
C ALA A 250 -15.50 4.37 8.22
N LEU A 251 -15.12 3.39 7.39
CA LEU A 251 -14.19 2.33 7.73
C LEU A 251 -13.29 2.01 6.52
N LEU A 252 -12.01 2.00 6.75
CA LEU A 252 -10.99 1.44 5.86
C LEU A 252 -10.51 0.12 6.45
N GLY A 253 -10.18 -0.83 5.61
CA GLY A 253 -9.58 -2.07 6.07
C GLY A 253 -8.71 -2.70 5.00
N THR A 254 -7.69 -3.42 5.42
CA THR A 254 -6.75 -4.16 4.58
C THR A 254 -6.47 -5.52 5.18
N VAL A 255 -6.28 -6.50 4.33
CA VAL A 255 -5.73 -7.81 4.69
C VAL A 255 -4.84 -8.25 3.53
N GLY A 256 -3.63 -8.69 3.84
CA GLY A 256 -2.67 -9.05 2.81
C GLY A 256 -1.70 -10.15 3.20
N VAL A 257 -0.96 -10.59 2.19
CA VAL A 257 0.14 -11.52 2.31
C VAL A 257 1.28 -11.07 1.41
N SER A 258 2.50 -11.15 1.92
CA SER A 258 3.74 -10.88 1.18
C SER A 258 4.62 -12.13 1.22
N VAL A 259 5.27 -12.44 0.09
CA VAL A 259 6.19 -13.59 -0.05
C VAL A 259 7.47 -13.10 -0.68
N GLY A 260 8.62 -13.34 -0.01
CA GLY A 260 9.96 -12.98 -0.49
C GLY A 260 10.71 -14.17 -1.11
N PHE A 261 11.52 -13.89 -2.13
CA PHE A 261 12.34 -14.84 -2.88
C PHE A 261 13.77 -14.33 -3.09
#